data_52720ec061a1e7cdd32ab10fe0e34535
#
_entry.id   52720ec061a1e7cdd32ab10fe0e34535
#
_cell.length_a   1.000
_cell.length_b   1.000
_cell.length_c   1.000
_cell.angle_alpha   90.00
_cell.angle_beta   90.00
_cell.angle_gamma   90.00
#
_symmetry.space_group_name_H-M   'P 1'
#
loop_
_entity.id
_entity.type
_entity.pdbx_description
1 polymer ?
#
loop_
_entity_poly.entity_id
_entity_poly.type
_entity_poly.pdbx_seq_one_letter_code
_entity_poly.pdbx_strand_id
1 'polypeptide(L)'
;MKEQLVKVFKEKFGSEGDIRSYFAPGRVNLIGEHTDYNGGHVFPCALTIGTYAIVRKLEDRNFRFYSPTFESLGVIEAILDTLKYYKALYWTNYPLGVVWAFIEQGYPVACGFDILLFG
;
A
#
# COMPACT_ATOMS: atom_id res chain seq x y z
N MET A 1 -13.77 -3.49 11.47
CA MET A 1 -12.63 -3.92 10.62
C MET A 1 -11.41 -3.07 10.86
N LYS A 2 -11.55 -1.74 10.81
CA LYS A 2 -10.42 -0.81 11.01
C LYS A 2 -9.72 -1.00 12.36
N GLU A 3 -10.48 -1.13 13.44
CA GLU A 3 -9.92 -1.29 14.79
C GLU A 3 -9.13 -2.60 14.91
N GLN A 4 -9.60 -3.65 14.27
CA GLN A 4 -8.91 -4.94 14.26
C GLN A 4 -7.58 -4.84 13.52
N LEU A 5 -7.56 -4.12 12.40
CA LEU A 5 -6.34 -3.91 11.60
C LEU A 5 -5.33 -3.05 12.34
N VAL A 6 -5.78 -2.00 13.04
CA VAL A 6 -4.89 -1.17 13.87
C VAL A 6 -4.26 -2.02 14.98
N LYS A 7 -5.03 -2.91 15.58
CA LYS A 7 -4.51 -3.82 16.61
C LYS A 7 -3.42 -4.72 16.05
N VAL A 8 -3.65 -5.32 14.89
CA VAL A 8 -2.65 -6.16 14.23
C VAL A 8 -1.40 -5.35 13.89
N PHE A 9 -1.56 -4.13 13.39
CA PHE A 9 -0.44 -3.23 13.09
C PHE A 9 0.41 -3.01 14.33
N LYS A 10 -0.21 -2.73 15.47
CA LYS A 10 0.51 -2.51 16.72
C LYS A 10 1.25 -3.76 17.19
N GLU A 11 0.68 -4.93 16.95
CA GLU A 11 1.33 -6.20 17.28
C GLU A 11 2.58 -6.45 16.43
N LYS A 12 2.56 -6.04 15.15
CA LYS A 12 3.67 -6.27 14.21
C LYS A 12 4.73 -5.18 14.26
N PHE A 13 4.33 -3.93 14.45
CA PHE A 13 5.24 -2.78 14.31
C PHE A 13 5.38 -1.94 15.60
N GLY A 14 4.61 -2.24 16.63
CA GLY A 14 4.59 -1.45 17.86
C GLY A 14 3.52 -0.34 17.83
N SER A 15 3.28 0.25 19.00
CA SER A 15 2.20 1.23 19.18
C SER A 15 2.68 2.68 19.21
N GLU A 16 3.97 2.92 18.99
CA GLU A 16 4.54 4.26 19.04
C GLU A 16 4.25 5.05 17.77
N GLY A 17 4.26 6.39 17.88
CA GLY A 17 4.15 7.29 16.76
C GLY A 17 2.72 7.56 16.33
N ASP A 18 2.59 8.30 15.23
CA ASP A 18 1.31 8.70 14.66
C ASP A 18 0.83 7.66 13.63
N ILE A 19 -0.12 6.83 14.07
CA ILE A 19 -0.68 5.77 13.25
C ILE A 19 -1.93 6.30 12.56
N ARG A 20 -1.96 6.25 11.23
CA ARG A 20 -3.07 6.71 10.40
C ARG A 20 -3.68 5.57 9.62
N SER A 21 -4.97 5.64 9.38
CA SER A 21 -5.69 4.63 8.60
C SER A 21 -6.35 5.26 7.38
N TYR A 22 -6.33 4.52 6.28
CA TYR A 22 -6.88 4.92 5.00
C TYR A 22 -7.70 3.79 4.42
N PHE A 23 -8.67 4.14 3.58
CA PHE A 23 -9.46 3.16 2.85
C PHE A 23 -9.58 3.60 1.40
N ALA A 24 -9.23 2.71 0.49
CA ALA A 24 -9.40 2.91 -0.94
C ALA A 24 -10.47 1.92 -1.43
N PRO A 25 -11.64 2.41 -1.88
CA PRO A 25 -12.68 1.50 -2.36
C PRO A 25 -12.28 0.82 -3.66
N GLY A 26 -12.71 -0.43 -3.81
CA GLY A 26 -12.65 -1.09 -5.10
C GLY A 26 -13.63 -0.46 -6.06
N ARG A 27 -13.60 -0.91 -7.31
CA ARG A 27 -14.53 -0.41 -8.33
C ARG A 27 -15.01 -1.55 -9.22
N VAL A 28 -16.17 -1.33 -9.83
CA VAL A 28 -16.64 -2.16 -10.93
C VAL A 28 -16.96 -1.23 -12.09
N ASN A 29 -16.57 -1.62 -13.30
CA ASN A 29 -16.99 -0.94 -14.51
C ASN A 29 -18.30 -1.56 -14.98
N LEU A 30 -19.38 -0.78 -14.97
CA LEU A 30 -20.68 -1.22 -15.49
C LEU A 30 -20.63 -1.34 -17.02
N ILE A 31 -19.78 -0.50 -17.65
CA ILE A 31 -19.58 -0.51 -19.09
C ILE A 31 -18.20 0.10 -19.39
N GLY A 32 -17.56 -0.32 -20.48
CA GLY A 32 -16.33 0.31 -20.95
C GLY A 32 -15.05 -0.36 -20.45
N GLU A 33 -15.04 -1.67 -20.30
CA GLU A 33 -13.80 -2.39 -20.00
C GLU A 33 -12.79 -2.24 -21.14
N HIS A 34 -11.53 -1.98 -20.78
CA HIS A 34 -10.42 -1.75 -21.72
C HIS A 34 -10.57 -0.55 -22.65
N THR A 35 -11.53 0.35 -22.39
CA THR A 35 -11.72 1.53 -23.24
C THR A 35 -11.01 2.78 -22.73
N ASP A 36 -10.72 2.87 -21.43
CA ASP A 36 -10.06 4.02 -20.84
C ASP A 36 -8.66 4.25 -21.41
N TYR A 37 -7.83 3.20 -21.50
CA TYR A 37 -6.51 3.32 -22.09
C TYR A 37 -6.51 3.29 -23.62
N ASN A 38 -7.66 3.04 -24.23
CA ASN A 38 -7.84 3.11 -25.68
C ASN A 38 -8.56 4.39 -26.13
N GLY A 39 -8.71 5.36 -25.22
CA GLY A 39 -9.36 6.64 -25.51
C GLY A 39 -10.88 6.60 -25.48
N GLY A 40 -11.48 5.52 -24.98
CA GLY A 40 -12.93 5.40 -24.85
C GLY A 40 -13.48 5.89 -23.53
N HIS A 41 -14.79 5.76 -23.37
CA HIS A 41 -15.49 6.12 -22.14
C HIS A 41 -15.73 4.92 -21.26
N VAL A 42 -15.75 5.15 -19.92
CA VAL A 42 -15.99 4.13 -18.91
C VAL A 42 -17.10 4.58 -17.97
N PHE A 43 -17.75 3.62 -17.32
CA PHE A 43 -18.75 3.89 -16.29
C PHE A 43 -18.41 3.10 -15.03
N PRO A 44 -17.42 3.55 -14.23
CA PRO A 44 -17.03 2.88 -13.01
C PRO A 44 -17.94 3.25 -11.84
N CYS A 45 -18.10 2.32 -10.89
CA CYS A 45 -18.77 2.56 -9.62
C CYS A 45 -17.84 2.17 -8.47
N ALA A 46 -17.80 3.00 -7.43
CA ALA A 46 -17.10 2.65 -6.20
C ALA A 46 -17.87 1.56 -5.45
N LEU A 47 -17.14 0.67 -4.82
CA LEU A 47 -17.69 -0.42 -4.04
C LEU A 47 -17.49 -0.15 -2.54
N THR A 48 -18.28 -0.83 -1.70
CA THR A 48 -18.07 -0.81 -0.25
C THR A 48 -16.92 -1.72 0.17
N ILE A 49 -16.46 -2.55 -0.74
CA ILE A 49 -15.29 -3.41 -0.55
C ILE A 49 -14.07 -2.68 -1.13
N GLY A 50 -12.95 -2.77 -0.43
CA GLY A 50 -11.73 -2.11 -0.91
C GLY A 50 -10.53 -2.51 -0.07
N THR A 51 -9.49 -1.69 -0.14
CA THR A 51 -8.23 -1.94 0.56
C THR A 51 -8.06 -0.96 1.72
N TYR A 52 -7.78 -1.50 2.90
CA TYR A 52 -7.40 -0.71 4.07
C TYR A 52 -5.90 -0.59 4.15
N ALA A 53 -5.41 0.58 4.53
CA ALA A 53 -4.01 0.83 4.80
C ALA A 53 -3.86 1.45 6.18
N ILE A 54 -3.03 0.85 7.02
CA ILE A 54 -2.66 1.41 8.32
C ILE A 54 -1.19 1.78 8.22
N VAL A 55 -0.85 3.04 8.44
CA VAL A 55 0.45 3.61 8.10
C VAL A 55 1.03 4.38 9.27
N ARG A 56 2.33 4.24 9.45
CA ARG A 56 3.11 5.07 10.38
C ARG A 56 4.39 5.53 9.70
N LYS A 57 4.63 6.84 9.69
CA LYS A 57 5.84 7.42 9.14
C LYS A 57 7.04 7.09 10.04
N LEU A 58 8.14 6.70 9.45
CA LEU A 58 9.41 6.44 10.14
C LEU A 58 10.38 7.58 9.91
N GLU A 59 11.36 7.71 10.80
CA GLU A 59 12.43 8.70 10.66
C GLU A 59 13.58 8.18 9.79
N ASP A 60 13.70 6.86 9.66
CA ASP A 60 14.71 6.23 8.81
C ASP A 60 14.22 6.08 7.36
N ARG A 61 14.99 5.40 6.53
CA ARG A 61 14.71 5.21 5.11
C ARG A 61 14.26 3.79 4.81
N ASN A 62 13.74 3.07 5.81
CA ASN A 62 13.27 1.71 5.66
C ASN A 62 11.77 1.67 5.47
N PHE A 63 11.30 0.71 4.66
CA PHE A 63 9.89 0.38 4.53
C PHE A 63 9.67 -1.00 5.15
N ARG A 64 8.63 -1.14 5.97
CA ARG A 64 8.20 -2.42 6.49
C ARG A 64 6.76 -2.64 6.12
N PHE A 65 6.49 -3.78 5.50
CA PHE A 65 5.17 -4.13 4.97
C PHE A 65 4.64 -5.39 5.63
N TYR A 66 3.36 -5.39 5.93
CA TYR A 66 2.66 -6.57 6.39
C TYR A 66 1.26 -6.61 5.79
N SER A 67 0.78 -7.81 5.44
CA SER A 67 -0.60 -8.01 5.02
C SER A 67 -1.16 -9.27 5.67
N PRO A 68 -2.31 -9.16 6.37
CA PRO A 68 -3.00 -10.34 6.88
C PRO A 68 -3.39 -11.33 5.78
N THR A 69 -3.59 -10.86 4.56
CA THR A 69 -3.87 -11.72 3.39
C THR A 69 -2.68 -12.62 3.07
N PHE A 70 -1.47 -12.15 3.33
CA PHE A 70 -0.22 -12.88 3.07
C PHE A 70 0.56 -13.09 4.37
N GLU A 71 -0.13 -13.47 5.44
CA GLU A 71 0.50 -13.58 6.77
C GLU A 71 1.66 -14.57 6.80
N SER A 72 1.65 -15.59 5.95
CA SER A 72 2.75 -16.56 5.87
C SER A 72 4.06 -15.94 5.41
N LEU A 73 4.01 -14.80 4.73
CA LEU A 73 5.21 -14.07 4.31
C LEU A 73 5.78 -13.19 5.42
N GLY A 74 4.99 -12.91 6.47
CA GLY A 74 5.41 -12.08 7.59
C GLY A 74 5.65 -10.62 7.20
N VAL A 75 6.51 -9.96 7.97
CA VAL A 75 6.91 -8.58 7.70
C VAL A 75 7.99 -8.58 6.63
N ILE A 76 7.79 -7.81 5.56
CA ILE A 76 8.75 -7.69 4.46
C ILE A 76 9.38 -6.30 4.54
N GLU A 77 10.70 -6.23 4.48
CA GLU A 77 11.46 -4.99 4.59
C GLU A 77 12.08 -4.60 3.27
N ALA A 78 12.13 -3.28 3.01
CA ALA A 78 12.81 -2.71 1.86
C ALA A 78 13.47 -1.39 2.27
N ILE A 79 14.41 -0.91 1.46
CA ILE A 79 15.15 0.32 1.74
C ILE A 79 14.87 1.33 0.64
N LEU A 80 14.59 2.60 1.03
CA LEU A 80 14.29 3.68 0.09
C LEU A 80 15.42 3.89 -0.93
N ASP A 81 16.67 3.71 -0.51
CA ASP A 81 17.84 3.95 -1.37
C ASP A 81 18.01 2.92 -2.49
N THR A 82 17.34 1.77 -2.39
CA THR A 82 17.48 0.67 -3.35
C THR A 82 16.11 0.20 -3.86
N LEU A 83 15.29 1.13 -4.35
CA LEU A 83 13.97 0.80 -4.89
C LEU A 83 14.10 0.12 -6.24
N LYS A 84 14.00 -1.21 -6.24
CA LYS A 84 14.04 -2.06 -7.43
C LYS A 84 13.06 -3.20 -7.27
N TYR A 85 12.65 -3.77 -8.39
CA TYR A 85 11.86 -4.99 -8.35
C TYR A 85 12.73 -6.17 -7.94
N TYR A 86 12.32 -6.88 -6.89
CA TYR A 86 12.94 -8.14 -6.46
C TYR A 86 11.86 -9.17 -6.23
N LYS A 87 12.05 -10.39 -6.75
CA LYS A 87 11.10 -11.48 -6.50
C LYS A 87 10.91 -11.75 -5.01
N ALA A 88 11.96 -11.58 -4.22
CA ALA A 88 11.92 -11.80 -2.77
C ALA A 88 11.02 -10.81 -2.03
N LEU A 89 10.62 -9.70 -2.66
CA LEU A 89 9.71 -8.72 -2.06
C LEU A 89 8.23 -9.04 -2.30
N TYR A 90 7.93 -10.02 -3.15
CA TYR A 90 6.57 -10.52 -3.40
C TYR A 90 5.58 -9.38 -3.70
N TRP A 91 4.46 -9.33 -2.99
CA TRP A 91 3.41 -8.34 -3.22
C TRP A 91 3.86 -6.91 -2.94
N THR A 92 4.90 -6.71 -2.11
CA THR A 92 5.35 -5.36 -1.75
C THR A 92 5.95 -4.60 -2.93
N ASN A 93 6.26 -5.28 -4.03
CA ASN A 93 6.69 -4.61 -5.25
C ASN A 93 5.63 -3.64 -5.80
N TYR A 94 4.35 -3.88 -5.56
CA TYR A 94 3.29 -2.97 -6.00
C TYR A 94 3.32 -1.63 -5.25
N PRO A 95 3.25 -1.57 -3.90
CA PRO A 95 3.36 -0.29 -3.22
C PRO A 95 4.72 0.36 -3.39
N LEU A 96 5.81 -0.41 -3.48
CA LEU A 96 7.13 0.15 -3.74
C LEU A 96 7.20 0.79 -5.13
N GLY A 97 6.53 0.21 -6.11
CA GLY A 97 6.41 0.79 -7.45
C GLY A 97 5.69 2.15 -7.43
N VAL A 98 4.67 2.28 -6.58
CA VAL A 98 3.97 3.56 -6.40
C VAL A 98 4.92 4.61 -5.80
N VAL A 99 5.71 4.26 -4.79
CA VAL A 99 6.71 5.15 -4.20
C VAL A 99 7.74 5.56 -5.26
N TRP A 100 8.23 4.62 -6.04
CA TRP A 100 9.16 4.89 -7.14
C TRP A 100 8.57 5.89 -8.13
N ALA A 101 7.30 5.70 -8.51
CA ALA A 101 6.62 6.59 -9.44
C ALA A 101 6.52 8.02 -8.91
N PHE A 102 6.23 8.19 -7.60
CA PHE A 102 6.21 9.53 -6.99
C PHE A 102 7.58 10.20 -7.08
N ILE A 103 8.65 9.46 -6.80
CA ILE A 103 10.02 9.98 -6.87
C ILE A 103 10.35 10.41 -8.32
N GLU A 104 10.01 9.58 -9.30
CA GLU A 104 10.25 9.87 -10.72
C GLU A 104 9.48 11.10 -11.19
N GLN A 105 8.33 11.39 -10.62
CA GLN A 105 7.54 12.58 -10.94
C GLN A 105 7.98 13.82 -10.17
N GLY A 106 9.04 13.73 -9.38
CA GLY A 106 9.60 14.86 -8.65
C GLY A 106 8.99 15.11 -7.28
N TYR A 107 8.14 14.22 -6.78
CA TYR A 107 7.60 14.34 -5.42
C TYR A 107 8.63 13.83 -4.40
N PRO A 108 8.95 14.61 -3.36
CA PRO A 108 9.96 14.18 -2.40
C PRO A 108 9.42 13.06 -1.50
N VAL A 109 10.20 11.99 -1.39
CA VAL A 109 9.98 10.93 -0.40
C VAL A 109 11.26 10.83 0.43
N ALA A 110 11.26 11.48 1.60
CA ALA A 110 12.47 11.65 2.41
C ALA A 110 12.67 10.54 3.44
N CYS A 111 11.64 9.76 3.74
CA CYS A 111 11.72 8.71 4.77
C CYS A 111 10.84 7.53 4.41
N GLY A 112 11.08 6.41 5.08
CA GLY A 112 10.27 5.22 4.95
C GLY A 112 9.04 5.22 5.85
N PHE A 113 8.32 4.11 5.86
CA PHE A 113 7.14 3.94 6.70
C PHE A 113 6.84 2.47 6.97
N ASP A 114 6.09 2.24 8.04
CA ASP A 114 5.46 0.95 8.30
C ASP A 114 4.06 0.98 7.71
N ILE A 115 3.68 -0.07 7.01
CA ILE A 115 2.36 -0.14 6.39
C ILE A 115 1.78 -1.55 6.48
N LEU A 116 0.52 -1.61 6.89
CA LEU A 116 -0.29 -2.82 6.82
C LEU A 116 -1.34 -2.60 5.75
N LEU A 117 -1.43 -3.52 4.80
CA LEU A 117 -2.41 -3.49 3.72
C LEU A 117 -3.31 -4.72 3.81
N PHE A 118 -4.62 -4.49 3.76
CA PHE A 118 -5.63 -5.55 3.77
C PHE A 118 -6.73 -5.23 2.78
N GLY A 119 -6.91 -6.13 1.82
CA GLY A 119 -7.93 -5.96 0.79
C GLY A 119 -8.66 -7.20 0.42
#